data_36de311c3ba5574f8a7c5a41ef9bbf14
#
_entry.id   36de311c3ba5574f8a7c5a41ef9bbf14
#
_cell.length_a   1.000
_cell.length_b   1.000
_cell.length_c   1.000
_cell.angle_alpha   90.00
_cell.angle_beta   90.00
_cell.angle_gamma   90.00
#
_symmetry.space_group_name_H-M   'P 1'
#
loop_
_entity.id
_entity.type
_entity.pdbx_description
1 polymer ?
#
loop_
_entity_poly.entity_id
_entity_poly.type
_entity_poly.pdbx_seq_one_letter_code
_entity_poly.pdbx_strand_id
1 'polypeptide(L)'
;DKESARLHFGLDPDTITLLVTGGSLGAKRINETIEHSRRVLSAAGIQVLHIMGGRSELPEVHEKDYVRIAYCDRMDLAILASSFAVSRAGSSTVSEFSAVGLPAAYVPYPVGNGEQKLNVADVVSGEGGLIVADAEFTEAYVSNTLVPLISNSRALAAMANSAKKVGVADGTARLLALVKGVL
;
A
#
# COMPACT_ATOMS: atom_id res chain seq x y z
N ASP A 1 -2.87 -6.79 16.81
CA ASP A 1 -1.49 -6.94 16.36
C ASP A 1 -1.44 -7.42 14.89
N LYS A 2 -0.24 -7.49 14.30
CA LYS A 2 -0.03 -7.83 12.88
C LYS A 2 -0.42 -9.28 12.59
N GLU A 3 -0.12 -10.20 13.47
CA GLU A 3 -0.44 -11.62 13.35
C GLU A 3 -1.95 -11.83 13.27
N SER A 4 -2.70 -11.31 14.25
CA SER A 4 -4.18 -11.38 14.27
C SER A 4 -4.80 -10.72 13.03
N ALA A 5 -4.22 -9.62 12.56
CA ALA A 5 -4.70 -8.96 11.34
C ALA A 5 -4.50 -9.81 10.08
N ARG A 6 -3.37 -10.52 9.97
CA ARG A 6 -3.13 -11.48 8.88
C ARG A 6 -4.10 -12.66 8.92
N LEU A 7 -4.28 -13.25 10.10
CA LEU A 7 -5.23 -14.35 10.31
C LEU A 7 -6.66 -13.95 9.93
N HIS A 8 -7.07 -12.70 10.21
CA HIS A 8 -8.39 -12.18 9.82
C HIS A 8 -8.64 -12.28 8.31
N PHE A 9 -7.60 -12.13 7.49
CA PHE A 9 -7.69 -12.26 6.02
C PHE A 9 -7.34 -13.67 5.51
N GLY A 10 -7.12 -14.65 6.38
CA GLY A 10 -6.70 -16.00 5.98
C GLY A 10 -5.25 -16.07 5.49
N LEU A 11 -4.42 -15.09 5.86
CA LEU A 11 -3.01 -15.02 5.52
C LEU A 11 -2.15 -15.71 6.58
N ASP A 12 -0.97 -16.16 6.17
CA ASP A 12 0.04 -16.72 7.06
C ASP A 12 0.57 -15.61 8.01
N PRO A 13 0.58 -15.85 9.34
CA PRO A 13 0.94 -14.84 10.32
C PRO A 13 2.40 -14.39 10.25
N ASP A 14 3.32 -15.25 9.77
CA ASP A 14 4.77 -15.02 9.77
C ASP A 14 5.29 -14.52 8.41
N THR A 15 4.49 -14.65 7.36
CA THR A 15 4.91 -14.34 5.99
C THR A 15 4.81 -12.84 5.69
N ILE A 16 5.81 -12.28 4.97
CA ILE A 16 5.79 -10.90 4.49
C ILE A 16 4.55 -10.68 3.62
N THR A 17 3.77 -9.63 3.95
CA THR A 17 2.51 -9.34 3.28
C THR A 17 2.60 -8.05 2.46
N LEU A 18 2.30 -8.17 1.16
CA LEU A 18 2.11 -7.05 0.26
C LEU A 18 0.62 -6.68 0.20
N LEU A 19 0.28 -5.46 0.60
CA LEU A 19 -1.05 -4.88 0.35
C LEU A 19 -1.11 -4.26 -1.03
N VAL A 20 -2.14 -4.58 -1.80
CA VAL A 20 -2.40 -3.96 -3.10
C VAL A 20 -3.78 -3.33 -3.07
N THR A 21 -3.87 -2.02 -3.36
CA THR A 21 -5.16 -1.34 -3.43
C THR A 21 -5.14 -0.16 -4.40
N GLY A 22 -6.17 -0.04 -5.21
CA GLY A 22 -6.38 1.08 -6.14
C GLY A 22 -7.36 2.13 -5.62
N GLY A 23 -7.79 2.01 -4.34
CA GLY A 23 -8.90 2.78 -3.78
C GLY A 23 -10.26 2.13 -4.09
N SER A 24 -11.36 2.76 -3.67
CA SER A 24 -12.73 2.20 -3.73
C SER A 24 -13.19 1.81 -5.14
N LEU A 25 -12.74 2.50 -6.17
CA LEU A 25 -13.08 2.21 -7.56
C LEU A 25 -12.13 1.19 -8.22
N GLY A 26 -10.97 0.95 -7.60
CA GLY A 26 -9.92 0.11 -8.14
C GLY A 26 -8.99 0.84 -9.12
N ALA A 27 -7.94 0.13 -9.53
CA ALA A 27 -6.93 0.63 -10.47
C ALA A 27 -6.56 -0.49 -11.44
N LYS A 28 -7.12 -0.47 -12.65
CA LYS A 28 -7.00 -1.55 -13.64
C LYS A 28 -5.55 -2.00 -13.84
N ARG A 29 -4.63 -1.07 -14.14
CA ARG A 29 -3.22 -1.40 -14.35
C ARG A 29 -2.58 -2.05 -13.13
N ILE A 30 -2.79 -1.50 -11.93
CA ILE A 30 -2.26 -2.10 -10.70
C ILE A 30 -2.78 -3.53 -10.55
N ASN A 31 -4.10 -3.72 -10.70
CA ASN A 31 -4.74 -5.02 -10.54
C ASN A 31 -4.17 -6.05 -11.55
N GLU A 32 -4.08 -5.69 -12.83
CA GLU A 32 -3.57 -6.56 -13.88
C GLU A 32 -2.07 -6.88 -13.71
N THR A 33 -1.25 -5.88 -13.41
CA THR A 33 0.19 -6.08 -13.19
C THR A 33 0.45 -7.01 -12.02
N ILE A 34 -0.25 -6.84 -10.91
CA ILE A 34 -0.09 -7.73 -9.73
C ILE A 34 -0.62 -9.13 -10.02
N GLU A 35 -1.75 -9.27 -10.73
CA GLU A 35 -2.26 -10.59 -11.14
C GLU A 35 -1.21 -11.35 -11.96
N HIS A 36 -0.60 -10.71 -12.95
CA HIS A 36 0.44 -11.33 -13.76
C HIS A 36 1.75 -11.60 -12.98
N SER A 37 1.99 -10.86 -11.90
CA SER A 37 3.19 -11.01 -11.06
C SER A 37 3.04 -12.04 -9.93
N ARG A 38 1.90 -12.73 -9.78
CA ARG A 38 1.64 -13.67 -8.68
C ARG A 38 2.76 -14.69 -8.49
N ARG A 39 3.23 -15.30 -9.58
CA ARG A 39 4.27 -16.33 -9.51
C ARG A 39 5.59 -15.83 -8.96
N VAL A 40 6.02 -14.63 -9.36
CA VAL A 40 7.29 -14.07 -8.88
C VAL A 40 7.20 -13.63 -7.42
N LEU A 41 6.05 -13.12 -6.99
CA LEU A 41 5.79 -12.76 -5.59
C LEU A 41 5.79 -14.00 -4.70
N SER A 42 5.04 -15.04 -5.08
CA SER A 42 4.97 -16.30 -4.37
C SER A 42 6.35 -16.99 -4.28
N ALA A 43 7.09 -17.03 -5.38
CA ALA A 43 8.45 -17.59 -5.42
C ALA A 43 9.45 -16.84 -4.50
N ALA A 44 9.20 -15.57 -4.25
CA ALA A 44 9.98 -14.74 -3.32
C ALA A 44 9.49 -14.84 -1.85
N GLY A 45 8.51 -15.69 -1.56
CA GLY A 45 7.91 -15.81 -0.22
C GLY A 45 7.11 -14.58 0.22
N ILE A 46 6.54 -13.83 -0.71
CA ILE A 46 5.72 -12.66 -0.46
C ILE A 46 4.25 -13.05 -0.70
N GLN A 47 3.44 -13.06 0.36
CA GLN A 47 2.00 -13.20 0.23
C GLN A 47 1.34 -11.87 -0.08
N VAL A 48 0.16 -11.92 -0.71
CA VAL A 48 -0.53 -10.72 -1.20
C VAL A 48 -1.95 -10.62 -0.63
N LEU A 49 -2.28 -9.45 -0.09
CA LEU A 49 -3.65 -9.03 0.15
C LEU A 49 -4.03 -8.00 -0.92
N HIS A 50 -4.85 -8.42 -1.88
CA HIS A 50 -5.24 -7.61 -3.04
C HIS A 50 -6.70 -7.14 -2.92
N ILE A 51 -6.88 -5.84 -2.68
CA ILE A 51 -8.19 -5.19 -2.63
C ILE A 51 -8.43 -4.50 -3.98
N MET A 52 -9.21 -5.14 -4.83
CA MET A 52 -9.35 -4.76 -6.24
C MET A 52 -10.08 -3.44 -6.48
N GLY A 53 -11.03 -3.10 -5.59
CA GLY A 53 -12.00 -2.03 -5.81
C GLY A 53 -13.23 -2.47 -6.60
N GLY A 54 -14.34 -1.76 -6.40
CA GLY A 54 -15.68 -2.18 -6.85
C GLY A 54 -15.91 -2.19 -8.37
N ARG A 55 -14.97 -1.71 -9.19
CA ARG A 55 -15.07 -1.75 -10.65
C ARG A 55 -14.18 -2.81 -11.31
N SER A 56 -13.50 -3.63 -10.54
CA SER A 56 -12.68 -4.71 -11.07
C SER A 56 -13.57 -5.88 -11.49
N GLU A 57 -13.26 -6.47 -12.64
CA GLU A 57 -13.92 -7.67 -13.16
C GLU A 57 -13.17 -8.97 -12.78
N LEU A 58 -12.03 -8.86 -12.10
CA LEU A 58 -11.26 -10.01 -11.65
C LEU A 58 -12.06 -10.77 -10.56
N PRO A 59 -12.04 -12.10 -10.57
CA PRO A 59 -12.71 -12.90 -9.54
C PRO A 59 -12.01 -12.76 -8.17
N GLU A 60 -12.74 -12.94 -7.09
CA GLU A 60 -12.14 -13.13 -5.77
C GLU A 60 -11.33 -14.42 -5.71
N VAL A 61 -10.26 -14.41 -4.92
CA VAL A 61 -9.33 -15.54 -4.74
C VAL A 61 -8.98 -15.66 -3.26
N HIS A 62 -8.98 -16.90 -2.75
CA HIS A 62 -8.55 -17.23 -1.41
C HIS A 62 -7.58 -18.42 -1.47
N GLU A 63 -6.32 -18.13 -1.79
CA GLU A 63 -5.23 -19.10 -1.82
C GLU A 63 -4.27 -18.80 -0.65
N LYS A 64 -3.43 -19.77 -0.31
CA LYS A 64 -2.53 -19.69 0.85
C LYS A 64 -1.66 -18.42 0.88
N ASP A 65 -1.17 -17.99 -0.28
CA ASP A 65 -0.24 -16.87 -0.45
C ASP A 65 -0.84 -15.69 -1.24
N TYR A 66 -2.13 -15.79 -1.61
CA TYR A 66 -2.81 -14.76 -2.40
C TYR A 66 -4.30 -14.67 -2.05
N VAL A 67 -4.65 -13.62 -1.34
CA VAL A 67 -6.03 -13.28 -1.03
C VAL A 67 -6.43 -12.05 -1.84
N ARG A 68 -7.46 -12.19 -2.69
CA ARG A 68 -8.02 -11.11 -3.49
C ARG A 68 -9.50 -10.94 -3.21
N ILE A 69 -9.86 -9.75 -2.76
CA ILE A 69 -11.24 -9.36 -2.43
C ILE A 69 -11.66 -8.11 -3.18
N ALA A 70 -12.95 -7.99 -3.47
CA ALA A 70 -13.48 -6.84 -4.18
C ALA A 70 -13.41 -5.56 -3.34
N TYR A 71 -13.77 -5.66 -2.07
CA TYR A 71 -13.84 -4.53 -1.15
C TYR A 71 -13.40 -4.94 0.26
N CYS A 72 -12.90 -3.99 1.04
CA CYS A 72 -12.46 -4.22 2.41
C CYS A 72 -13.04 -3.15 3.35
N ASP A 73 -13.93 -3.58 4.25
CA ASP A 73 -14.49 -2.71 5.29
C ASP A 73 -13.50 -2.43 6.43
N ARG A 74 -12.50 -3.31 6.60
CA ARG A 74 -11.50 -3.23 7.65
C ARG A 74 -10.13 -2.88 7.09
N MET A 75 -10.05 -1.69 6.43
CA MET A 75 -8.77 -1.17 5.92
C MET A 75 -7.73 -0.99 7.02
N ASP A 76 -8.15 -0.70 8.25
CA ASP A 76 -7.29 -0.65 9.43
C ASP A 76 -6.53 -1.97 9.65
N LEU A 77 -7.23 -3.11 9.54
CA LEU A 77 -6.62 -4.43 9.63
C LEU A 77 -5.78 -4.76 8.39
N ALA A 78 -6.23 -4.38 7.19
CA ALA A 78 -5.46 -4.61 5.96
C ALA A 78 -4.10 -3.88 6.00
N ILE A 79 -4.08 -2.63 6.46
CA ILE A 79 -2.87 -1.85 6.67
C ILE A 79 -2.00 -2.49 7.76
N LEU A 80 -2.58 -2.88 8.89
CA LEU A 80 -1.86 -3.51 9.99
C LEU A 80 -1.25 -4.87 9.61
N ALA A 81 -1.93 -5.69 8.81
CA ALA A 81 -1.45 -6.98 8.32
C ALA A 81 -0.18 -6.83 7.45
N SER A 82 0.00 -5.68 6.82
CA SER A 82 0.91 -5.48 5.71
C SER A 82 2.32 -5.06 6.13
N SER A 83 3.29 -5.39 5.29
CA SER A 83 4.70 -5.03 5.45
C SER A 83 5.14 -3.98 4.42
N PHE A 84 4.48 -3.97 3.28
CA PHE A 84 4.65 -3.01 2.18
C PHE A 84 3.33 -2.85 1.43
N ALA A 85 3.13 -1.73 0.75
CA ALA A 85 1.94 -1.51 -0.05
C ALA A 85 2.24 -1.07 -1.49
N VAL A 86 1.33 -1.39 -2.40
CA VAL A 86 1.22 -0.79 -3.73
C VAL A 86 -0.15 -0.13 -3.81
N SER A 87 -0.20 1.15 -4.13
CA SER A 87 -1.45 1.89 -4.11
C SER A 87 -1.46 3.09 -5.06
N ARG A 88 -2.65 3.59 -5.39
CA ARG A 88 -2.80 4.97 -5.87
C ARG A 88 -2.38 5.95 -4.76
N ALA A 89 -2.03 7.18 -5.16
CA ALA A 89 -1.51 8.21 -4.27
C ALA A 89 -2.59 9.20 -3.81
N GLY A 90 -3.76 8.70 -3.41
CA GLY A 90 -4.81 9.51 -2.80
C GLY A 90 -4.37 10.06 -1.44
N SER A 91 -4.77 11.28 -1.08
CA SER A 91 -4.34 11.94 0.16
C SER A 91 -4.62 11.13 1.42
N SER A 92 -5.82 10.54 1.55
CA SER A 92 -6.17 9.69 2.69
C SER A 92 -5.26 8.46 2.79
N THR A 93 -5.03 7.76 1.67
CA THR A 93 -4.16 6.57 1.63
C THR A 93 -2.72 6.91 2.04
N VAL A 94 -2.17 7.99 1.51
CA VAL A 94 -0.81 8.44 1.86
C VAL A 94 -0.72 8.79 3.33
N SER A 95 -1.72 9.50 3.87
CA SER A 95 -1.76 9.88 5.28
C SER A 95 -1.89 8.66 6.20
N GLU A 96 -2.79 7.72 5.88
CA GLU A 96 -2.99 6.50 6.67
C GLU A 96 -1.73 5.62 6.69
N PHE A 97 -1.11 5.38 5.53
CA PHE A 97 0.10 4.58 5.45
C PHE A 97 1.26 5.24 6.21
N SER A 98 1.46 6.54 6.02
CA SER A 98 2.53 7.28 6.70
C SER A 98 2.31 7.32 8.21
N ALA A 99 1.09 7.52 8.69
CA ALA A 99 0.78 7.59 10.11
C ALA A 99 1.16 6.31 10.87
N VAL A 100 1.02 5.14 10.23
CA VAL A 100 1.39 3.85 10.84
C VAL A 100 2.81 3.39 10.43
N GLY A 101 3.46 4.09 9.52
CA GLY A 101 4.78 3.72 9.01
C GLY A 101 4.74 2.53 8.05
N LEU A 102 3.69 2.40 7.23
CA LEU A 102 3.63 1.40 6.15
C LEU A 102 4.30 1.98 4.89
N PRO A 103 5.48 1.48 4.49
CA PRO A 103 6.13 1.94 3.28
C PRO A 103 5.37 1.47 2.04
N ALA A 104 5.39 2.27 0.97
CA ALA A 104 4.63 1.96 -0.22
C ALA A 104 5.30 2.38 -1.53
N ALA A 105 4.96 1.68 -2.60
CA ALA A 105 5.13 2.14 -3.97
C ALA A 105 3.82 2.79 -4.43
N TYR A 106 3.86 4.10 -4.59
CA TYR A 106 2.72 4.89 -5.03
C TYR A 106 2.72 4.99 -6.55
N VAL A 107 1.58 4.66 -7.14
CA VAL A 107 1.31 4.74 -8.58
C VAL A 107 0.25 5.82 -8.79
N PRO A 108 0.62 7.10 -8.92
CA PRO A 108 -0.33 8.18 -9.08
C PRO A 108 -1.24 7.96 -10.29
N TYR A 109 -2.49 8.42 -10.18
CA TYR A 109 -3.42 8.37 -11.29
C TYR A 109 -2.89 9.22 -12.46
N PRO A 110 -2.82 8.66 -13.69
CA PRO A 110 -2.10 9.31 -14.80
C PRO A 110 -2.87 10.49 -15.39
N VAL A 111 -4.13 10.68 -15.02
CA VAL A 111 -5.04 11.71 -15.55
C VAL A 111 -5.39 12.70 -14.43
N GLY A 112 -5.66 13.94 -14.78
CA GLY A 112 -6.00 15.00 -13.85
C GLY A 112 -4.92 16.07 -13.73
N ASN A 113 -4.96 16.84 -12.63
CA ASN A 113 -4.06 17.99 -12.41
C ASN A 113 -2.72 17.64 -11.71
N GLY A 114 -2.43 16.34 -11.53
CA GLY A 114 -1.18 15.90 -10.90
C GLY A 114 -1.17 15.95 -9.37
N GLU A 115 -2.30 16.23 -8.72
CA GLU A 115 -2.41 16.34 -7.26
C GLU A 115 -1.87 15.11 -6.52
N GLN A 116 -2.07 13.90 -7.08
CA GLN A 116 -1.58 12.68 -6.45
C GLN A 116 -0.05 12.62 -6.36
N LYS A 117 0.68 13.27 -7.27
CA LYS A 117 2.14 13.40 -7.14
C LYS A 117 2.54 14.32 -6.00
N LEU A 118 1.77 15.37 -5.75
CA LEU A 118 2.00 16.28 -4.62
C LEU A 118 1.72 15.59 -3.28
N ASN A 119 0.69 14.75 -3.20
CA ASN A 119 0.34 14.03 -1.98
C ASN A 119 1.47 13.14 -1.45
N VAL A 120 2.35 12.62 -2.31
CA VAL A 120 3.45 11.73 -1.93
C VAL A 120 4.80 12.43 -1.81
N ALA A 121 4.89 13.72 -2.12
CA ALA A 121 6.16 14.44 -2.20
C ALA A 121 6.98 14.30 -0.91
N ASP A 122 6.37 14.52 0.25
CA ASP A 122 7.07 14.46 1.54
C ASP A 122 7.51 13.04 1.90
N VAL A 123 6.65 12.04 1.73
CA VAL A 123 6.99 10.65 2.08
C VAL A 123 8.05 10.07 1.13
N VAL A 124 8.03 10.45 -0.14
CA VAL A 124 9.04 10.02 -1.12
C VAL A 124 10.37 10.73 -0.89
N SER A 125 10.37 12.05 -0.68
CA SER A 125 11.60 12.80 -0.35
C SER A 125 12.23 12.36 0.98
N GLY A 126 11.40 11.91 1.92
CA GLY A 126 11.84 11.31 3.19
C GLY A 126 12.23 9.84 3.09
N GLU A 127 12.31 9.26 1.90
CA GLU A 127 12.65 7.84 1.67
C GLU A 127 11.68 6.84 2.34
N GLY A 128 10.45 7.27 2.64
CA GLY A 128 9.40 6.43 3.23
C GLY A 128 8.52 5.72 2.20
N GLY A 129 8.72 6.00 0.92
CA GLY A 129 7.97 5.41 -0.19
C GLY A 129 8.66 5.61 -1.53
N LEU A 130 8.15 4.93 -2.54
CA LEU A 130 8.54 5.08 -3.94
C LEU A 130 7.39 5.71 -4.73
N ILE A 131 7.71 6.44 -5.77
CA ILE A 131 6.76 6.88 -6.78
C ILE A 131 7.13 6.25 -8.11
N VAL A 132 6.15 5.70 -8.82
CA VAL A 132 6.31 5.10 -10.14
C VAL A 132 5.17 5.55 -11.04
N ALA A 133 5.49 5.96 -12.26
CA ALA A 133 4.45 6.35 -13.21
C ALA A 133 3.56 5.15 -13.58
N ASP A 134 2.26 5.40 -13.82
CA ASP A 134 1.30 4.34 -14.13
C ASP A 134 1.78 3.44 -15.29
N ALA A 135 2.33 4.03 -16.36
CA ALA A 135 2.85 3.28 -17.50
C ALA A 135 4.11 2.45 -17.20
N GLU A 136 4.87 2.83 -16.18
CA GLU A 136 6.10 2.15 -15.75
C GLU A 136 5.84 1.05 -14.74
N PHE A 137 4.64 1.01 -14.13
CA PHE A 137 4.24 -0.05 -13.21
C PHE A 137 3.92 -1.32 -14.01
N THR A 138 4.94 -2.13 -14.23
CA THR A 138 4.92 -3.35 -15.05
C THR A 138 5.35 -4.58 -14.25
N GLU A 139 5.16 -5.78 -14.79
CA GLU A 139 5.68 -7.03 -14.21
C GLU A 139 7.21 -6.98 -14.02
N ALA A 140 7.93 -6.36 -14.96
CA ALA A 140 9.37 -6.14 -14.84
C ALA A 140 9.72 -5.23 -13.66
N TYR A 141 8.93 -4.17 -13.40
CA TYR A 141 9.10 -3.34 -12.23
C TYR A 141 8.85 -4.12 -10.93
N VAL A 142 7.81 -4.94 -10.89
CA VAL A 142 7.54 -5.80 -9.72
C VAL A 142 8.70 -6.75 -9.48
N SER A 143 9.17 -7.48 -10.49
CA SER A 143 10.22 -8.48 -10.34
C SER A 143 11.60 -7.88 -10.05
N ASN A 144 11.96 -6.77 -10.69
CA ASN A 144 13.31 -6.22 -10.63
C ASN A 144 13.50 -5.14 -9.55
N THR A 145 12.40 -4.54 -9.07
CA THR A 145 12.44 -3.46 -8.08
C THR A 145 11.71 -3.82 -6.79
N LEU A 146 10.43 -4.20 -6.87
CA LEU A 146 9.64 -4.42 -5.66
C LEU A 146 10.04 -5.70 -4.92
N VAL A 147 10.20 -6.82 -5.62
CA VAL A 147 10.55 -8.10 -4.99
C VAL A 147 11.89 -8.01 -4.24
N PRO A 148 12.99 -7.51 -4.82
CA PRO A 148 14.25 -7.35 -4.08
C PRO A 148 14.14 -6.40 -2.88
N LEU A 149 13.37 -5.31 -3.02
CA LEU A 149 13.17 -4.35 -1.94
C LEU A 149 12.40 -4.97 -0.77
N ILE A 150 11.26 -5.60 -1.05
CA ILE A 150 10.37 -6.19 -0.04
C ILE A 150 11.06 -7.37 0.68
N SER A 151 11.89 -8.13 -0.04
CA SER A 151 12.66 -9.23 0.54
C SER A 151 13.86 -8.78 1.37
N ASN A 152 14.25 -7.50 1.29
CA ASN A 152 15.32 -6.94 2.11
C ASN A 152 14.76 -6.33 3.41
N SER A 153 14.76 -7.11 4.48
CA SER A 153 14.20 -6.72 5.78
C SER A 153 14.79 -5.42 6.34
N ARG A 154 16.09 -5.17 6.13
CA ARG A 154 16.77 -3.95 6.59
C ARG A 154 16.30 -2.72 5.81
N ALA A 155 16.22 -2.82 4.49
CA ALA A 155 15.71 -1.75 3.64
C ALA A 155 14.25 -1.44 3.96
N LEU A 156 13.42 -2.48 4.12
CA LEU A 156 12.02 -2.35 4.45
C LEU A 156 11.81 -1.67 5.81
N ALA A 157 12.58 -2.05 6.83
CA ALA A 157 12.52 -1.42 8.15
C ALA A 157 12.97 0.06 8.11
N ALA A 158 14.00 0.39 7.33
CA ALA A 158 14.46 1.76 7.15
C ALA A 158 13.37 2.63 6.49
N MET A 159 12.74 2.13 5.41
CA MET A 159 11.61 2.81 4.75
C MET A 159 10.41 2.99 5.69
N ALA A 160 10.06 1.98 6.48
CA ALA A 160 8.97 2.06 7.46
C ALA A 160 9.21 3.16 8.49
N ASN A 161 10.43 3.24 9.02
CA ASN A 161 10.82 4.30 9.95
C ASN A 161 10.77 5.70 9.29
N SER A 162 11.19 5.81 8.04
CA SER A 162 11.13 7.05 7.26
C SER A 162 9.68 7.47 7.00
N ALA A 163 8.80 6.57 6.56
CA ALA A 163 7.38 6.83 6.38
C ALA A 163 6.73 7.35 7.67
N LYS A 164 7.03 6.71 8.80
CA LYS A 164 6.48 7.09 10.11
C LYS A 164 6.91 8.48 10.57
N LYS A 165 8.11 8.95 10.21
CA LYS A 165 8.58 10.31 10.54
C LYS A 165 7.79 11.42 9.85
N VAL A 166 7.27 11.14 8.65
CA VAL A 166 6.46 12.08 7.86
C VAL A 166 4.99 12.01 8.29
N GLY A 167 4.56 10.86 8.80
CA GLY A 167 3.16 10.61 9.17
C GLY A 167 2.67 11.46 10.34
N VAL A 168 1.42 11.91 10.25
CA VAL A 168 0.72 12.68 11.29
C VAL A 168 -0.39 11.81 11.88
N ALA A 169 -0.17 11.28 13.08
CA ALA A 169 -1.16 10.44 13.77
C ALA A 169 -2.17 11.25 14.62
N ASP A 170 -1.86 12.50 14.93
CA ASP A 170 -2.63 13.38 15.81
C ASP A 170 -3.33 14.54 15.07
N GLY A 171 -3.60 14.37 13.77
CA GLY A 171 -4.18 15.42 12.91
C GLY A 171 -5.46 16.03 13.44
N THR A 172 -6.38 15.23 13.99
CA THR A 172 -7.61 15.71 14.60
C THR A 172 -7.35 16.63 15.81
N ALA A 173 -6.39 16.26 16.67
CA ALA A 173 -6.04 17.07 17.83
C ALA A 173 -5.39 18.40 17.41
N ARG A 174 -4.53 18.38 16.39
CA ARG A 174 -3.92 19.60 15.81
C ARG A 174 -4.96 20.52 15.21
N LEU A 175 -5.90 19.97 14.43
CA LEU A 175 -7.00 20.76 13.84
C LEU A 175 -7.87 21.38 14.93
N LEU A 176 -8.24 20.61 15.95
CA LEU A 176 -9.03 21.11 17.08
C LEU A 176 -8.30 22.26 17.82
N ALA A 177 -7.00 22.14 18.02
CA ALA A 177 -6.19 23.19 18.64
C ALA A 177 -6.18 24.48 17.81
N LEU A 178 -6.05 24.35 16.47
CA LEU A 178 -6.14 25.50 15.56
C LEU A 178 -7.49 26.20 15.62
N VAL A 179 -8.59 25.44 15.58
CA VAL A 179 -9.95 26.00 15.66
C VAL A 179 -10.17 26.73 16.99
N LYS A 180 -9.73 26.14 18.11
CA LYS A 180 -9.85 26.77 19.44
C LYS A 180 -8.97 28.02 19.61
N GLY A 181 -7.87 28.10 18.86
CA GLY A 181 -6.98 29.29 18.89
C GLY A 181 -7.50 30.47 18.04
N VAL A 182 -8.53 30.25 17.21
CA VAL A 182 -9.16 31.29 16.37
C VAL A 182 -10.46 31.79 16.99
N LEU A 183 -11.06 31.06 17.92
CA LEU A 183 -12.26 31.42 18.69
C LEU A 183 -11.86 32.17 19.97
#